data_2e470dd3e5b700b1040b20806ed2095d
#
_entry.id   2e470dd3e5b700b1040b20806ed2095d
#
_cell.length_a   1.000
_cell.length_b   1.000
_cell.length_c   1.000
_cell.angle_alpha   90.00
_cell.angle_beta   90.00
_cell.angle_gamma   90.00
#
_symmetry.space_group_name_H-M   'P 1'
#
loop_
_entity.id
_entity.type
_entity.pdbx_description
1 polymer ?
#
loop_
_entity_poly.entity_id
_entity_poly.type
_entity_poly.pdbx_seq_one_letter_code
_entity_poly.pdbx_strand_id
1 'polypeptide(L)'
;MESTMGKVTGATLMARELKKQGVDYMFGIVGFPVQPIAAAAQEEGIQYVGMRNEQSASYAAQAVGYMTGRPGACLTVSGPGVVHGLAGLANAQQNFWPMIMIGGASPTYQNGMGAFQEERQVQIASPFCKFAHAVEHVHRIPFYVELAVRQSIYGRPGAVYLDMPDDIINGEVEEEDAVGTAVIPE
;
A
#
# COMPACT_ATOMS: atom_id res chain seq x y z
N MET A 1 -6.47 -23.78 26.19
CA MET A 1 -5.26 -23.68 25.34
C MET A 1 -5.19 -22.23 24.92
N GLU A 2 -4.39 -21.42 25.62
CA GLU A 2 -4.08 -20.07 25.16
C GLU A 2 -3.28 -20.22 23.89
N SER A 3 -3.85 -19.78 22.77
CA SER A 3 -3.12 -19.57 21.53
C SER A 3 -2.21 -18.39 21.81
N THR A 4 -0.94 -18.63 22.05
CA THR A 4 0.08 -17.61 21.95
C THR A 4 0.17 -17.21 20.48
N MET A 5 -0.69 -16.29 20.08
CA MET A 5 -0.49 -15.60 18.80
C MET A 5 0.85 -14.88 18.91
N GLY A 6 1.73 -15.10 17.94
CA GLY A 6 3.08 -14.55 17.94
C GLY A 6 3.11 -13.09 17.48
N LYS A 7 4.30 -12.51 17.54
CA LYS A 7 4.55 -11.19 16.94
C LYS A 7 4.50 -11.25 15.43
N VAL A 8 3.96 -10.21 14.83
CA VAL A 8 3.84 -10.04 13.38
C VAL A 8 4.47 -8.72 12.96
N THR A 9 5.15 -8.72 11.81
CA THR A 9 5.75 -7.51 11.26
C THR A 9 4.73 -6.65 10.53
N GLY A 10 5.02 -5.35 10.39
CA GLY A 10 4.19 -4.44 9.61
C GLY A 10 4.06 -4.86 8.14
N ALA A 11 5.12 -5.43 7.55
CA ALA A 11 5.06 -5.98 6.19
C ALA A 11 4.05 -7.13 6.08
N THR A 12 4.07 -8.07 7.02
CA THR A 12 3.13 -9.19 7.05
C THR A 12 1.69 -8.72 7.29
N LEU A 13 1.48 -7.77 8.21
CA LEU A 13 0.15 -7.18 8.44
C LEU A 13 -0.39 -6.50 7.18
N MET A 14 0.43 -5.70 6.50
CA MET A 14 0.04 -5.04 5.25
C MET A 14 -0.41 -6.08 4.21
N ALA A 15 0.37 -7.13 4.00
CA ALA A 15 0.07 -8.17 3.02
C ALA A 15 -1.23 -8.93 3.37
N ARG A 16 -1.38 -9.36 4.62
CA ARG A 16 -2.59 -10.05 5.11
C ARG A 16 -3.85 -9.22 4.96
N GLU A 17 -3.78 -7.95 5.37
CA GLU A 17 -4.94 -7.09 5.28
C GLU A 17 -5.30 -6.74 3.83
N LEU A 18 -4.32 -6.52 2.95
CA LEU A 18 -4.58 -6.36 1.52
C LEU A 18 -5.27 -7.61 0.94
N LYS A 19 -4.78 -8.82 1.27
CA LYS A 19 -5.39 -10.07 0.82
C LYS A 19 -6.80 -10.25 1.35
N LYS A 20 -7.01 -9.98 2.64
CA LYS A 20 -8.33 -10.02 3.29
C LYS A 20 -9.33 -9.07 2.64
N GLN A 21 -8.87 -7.92 2.15
CA GLN A 21 -9.67 -6.95 1.40
C GLN A 21 -9.91 -7.35 -0.06
N GLY A 22 -9.38 -8.48 -0.53
CA GLY A 22 -9.55 -8.98 -1.88
C GLY A 22 -8.61 -8.36 -2.91
N VAL A 23 -7.45 -7.87 -2.47
CA VAL A 23 -6.36 -7.49 -3.37
C VAL A 23 -5.61 -8.76 -3.78
N ASP A 24 -5.72 -9.15 -5.05
CA ASP A 24 -5.12 -10.38 -5.58
C ASP A 24 -3.83 -10.12 -6.37
N TYR A 25 -3.61 -8.89 -6.82
CA TYR A 25 -2.46 -8.53 -7.67
C TYR A 25 -1.72 -7.33 -7.11
N MET A 26 -0.39 -7.44 -7.09
CA MET A 26 0.52 -6.36 -6.75
C MET A 26 1.58 -6.22 -7.84
N PHE A 27 1.77 -5.01 -8.36
CA PHE A 27 2.76 -4.68 -9.39
C PHE A 27 3.76 -3.69 -8.80
N GLY A 28 5.04 -3.86 -9.10
CA GLY A 28 6.00 -2.90 -8.54
C GLY A 28 7.45 -3.18 -8.91
N ILE A 29 8.31 -2.35 -8.35
CA ILE A 29 9.75 -2.54 -8.35
C ILE A 29 10.20 -2.54 -6.90
N VAL A 30 10.83 -3.64 -6.49
CA VAL A 30 11.34 -3.78 -5.12
C VAL A 30 12.65 -3.03 -4.94
N GLY A 31 12.84 -2.53 -3.75
CA GLY A 31 14.01 -1.82 -3.29
C GLY A 31 13.76 -1.34 -1.86
N PHE A 32 14.60 -0.42 -1.37
CA PHE A 32 14.41 0.15 -0.03
C PHE A 32 13.13 1.01 0.04
N PRO A 33 12.30 0.85 1.09
CA PRO A 33 12.32 -0.18 2.14
C PRO A 33 11.28 -1.31 1.89
N VAL A 34 10.70 -1.43 0.68
CA VAL A 34 9.47 -2.20 0.41
C VAL A 34 9.66 -3.68 0.08
N GLN A 35 10.90 -4.20 0.05
CA GLN A 35 11.16 -5.62 -0.19
C GLN A 35 10.39 -6.55 0.76
N PRO A 36 10.32 -6.28 2.08
CA PRO A 36 9.56 -7.14 2.99
C PRO A 36 8.05 -7.21 2.64
N ILE A 37 7.46 -6.10 2.17
CA ILE A 37 6.05 -6.08 1.75
C ILE A 37 5.84 -6.98 0.53
N ALA A 38 6.73 -6.91 -0.47
CA ALA A 38 6.63 -7.76 -1.67
C ALA A 38 6.80 -9.25 -1.35
N ALA A 39 7.69 -9.59 -0.42
CA ALA A 39 7.87 -10.96 0.05
C ALA A 39 6.62 -11.46 0.79
N ALA A 40 6.15 -10.71 1.78
CA ALA A 40 4.95 -11.05 2.54
C ALA A 40 3.70 -11.14 1.65
N ALA A 41 3.57 -10.29 0.64
CA ALA A 41 2.46 -10.35 -0.31
C ALA A 41 2.39 -11.69 -1.03
N GLN A 42 3.53 -12.24 -1.45
CA GLN A 42 3.60 -13.55 -2.10
C GLN A 42 3.28 -14.68 -1.12
N GLU A 43 3.76 -14.60 0.12
CA GLU A 43 3.46 -15.57 1.18
C GLU A 43 1.97 -15.62 1.52
N GLU A 44 1.29 -14.47 1.51
CA GLU A 44 -0.16 -14.36 1.74
C GLU A 44 -1.00 -14.63 0.48
N GLY A 45 -0.38 -15.04 -0.64
CA GLY A 45 -1.07 -15.44 -1.86
C GLY A 45 -1.54 -14.26 -2.73
N ILE A 46 -0.91 -13.09 -2.62
CA ILE A 46 -1.05 -12.01 -3.59
C ILE A 46 -0.05 -12.25 -4.72
N GLN A 47 -0.50 -12.23 -5.97
CA GLN A 47 0.38 -12.39 -7.11
C GLN A 47 1.21 -11.12 -7.31
N TYR A 48 2.47 -11.16 -6.91
CA TYR A 48 3.42 -10.08 -7.16
C TYR A 48 4.00 -10.18 -8.57
N VAL A 49 3.89 -9.11 -9.34
CA VAL A 49 4.45 -8.98 -10.70
C VAL A 49 5.54 -7.92 -10.69
N GLY A 50 6.79 -8.35 -10.77
CA GLY A 50 7.94 -7.44 -10.88
C GLY A 50 7.94 -6.70 -12.21
N MET A 51 7.92 -5.38 -12.14
CA MET A 51 7.93 -4.48 -13.30
C MET A 51 9.33 -3.90 -13.52
N ARG A 52 9.51 -3.18 -14.62
CA ARG A 52 10.78 -2.50 -14.92
C ARG A 52 10.68 -0.97 -14.88
N ASN A 53 9.49 -0.46 -14.58
CA ASN A 53 9.20 0.95 -14.46
C ASN A 53 7.96 1.15 -13.59
N GLU A 54 7.98 2.06 -12.64
CA GLU A 54 6.90 2.29 -11.67
C GLU A 54 5.64 2.87 -12.33
N GLN A 55 5.81 3.65 -13.38
CA GLN A 55 4.68 4.13 -14.18
C GLN A 55 3.92 2.95 -14.79
N SER A 56 4.63 2.00 -15.40
CA SER A 56 4.01 0.79 -15.93
C SER A 56 3.35 -0.06 -14.84
N ALA A 57 3.95 -0.13 -13.66
CA ALA A 57 3.38 -0.84 -12.50
C ALA A 57 2.06 -0.19 -12.05
N SER A 58 2.02 1.13 -11.96
CA SER A 58 0.81 1.86 -11.56
C SER A 58 -0.30 1.76 -12.61
N TYR A 59 0.03 1.77 -13.91
CA TYR A 59 -0.95 1.51 -14.98
C TYR A 59 -1.46 0.07 -14.96
N ALA A 60 -0.62 -0.92 -14.64
CA ALA A 60 -1.07 -2.31 -14.49
C ALA A 60 -2.01 -2.48 -13.29
N ALA A 61 -1.70 -1.86 -12.15
CA ALA A 61 -2.55 -1.92 -10.96
C ALA A 61 -3.95 -1.35 -11.21
N GLN A 62 -4.05 -0.18 -11.87
CA GLN A 62 -5.35 0.40 -12.18
C GLN A 62 -6.16 -0.43 -13.20
N ALA A 63 -5.48 -1.13 -14.11
CA ALA A 63 -6.17 -2.02 -15.07
C ALA A 63 -6.88 -3.17 -14.37
N VAL A 64 -6.30 -3.71 -13.30
CA VAL A 64 -6.99 -4.69 -12.43
C VAL A 64 -8.25 -4.06 -11.85
N GLY A 65 -8.17 -2.84 -11.33
CA GLY A 65 -9.33 -2.12 -10.80
C GLY A 65 -10.45 -1.94 -11.83
N TYR A 66 -10.08 -1.54 -13.03
CA TYR A 66 -11.04 -1.43 -14.15
C TYR A 66 -11.72 -2.77 -14.48
N MET A 67 -10.95 -3.85 -14.54
CA MET A 67 -11.46 -5.15 -14.98
C MET A 67 -12.28 -5.88 -13.91
N THR A 68 -11.96 -5.66 -12.63
CA THR A 68 -12.50 -6.46 -11.53
C THR A 68 -13.41 -5.68 -10.58
N GLY A 69 -13.36 -4.35 -10.62
CA GLY A 69 -14.01 -3.49 -9.62
C GLY A 69 -13.33 -3.52 -8.24
N ARG A 70 -12.24 -4.27 -8.08
CA ARG A 70 -11.42 -4.35 -6.86
C ARG A 70 -10.05 -3.71 -7.09
N PRO A 71 -9.46 -3.01 -6.11
CA PRO A 71 -8.21 -2.34 -6.35
C PRO A 71 -7.06 -3.33 -6.59
N GLY A 72 -6.29 -3.10 -7.65
CA GLY A 72 -4.94 -3.65 -7.75
C GLY A 72 -3.97 -2.79 -6.95
N ALA A 73 -2.90 -3.40 -6.42
CA ALA A 73 -1.86 -2.70 -5.67
C ALA A 73 -0.66 -2.33 -6.57
N CYS A 74 -0.14 -1.11 -6.40
CA CYS A 74 1.15 -0.69 -6.96
C CYS A 74 2.11 -0.44 -5.80
N LEU A 75 3.25 -1.13 -5.79
CA LEU A 75 4.28 -1.01 -4.76
C LEU A 75 5.51 -0.31 -5.34
N THR A 76 5.94 0.77 -4.68
CA THR A 76 7.10 1.57 -5.11
C THR A 76 8.08 1.82 -3.98
N VAL A 77 9.35 1.98 -4.32
CA VAL A 77 10.36 2.50 -3.38
C VAL A 77 10.07 3.97 -3.05
N SER A 78 10.72 4.48 -2.00
CA SER A 78 10.60 5.87 -1.57
C SER A 78 11.08 6.89 -2.62
N GLY A 79 10.65 8.13 -2.47
CA GLY A 79 11.08 9.27 -3.27
C GLY A 79 10.82 9.11 -4.76
N PRO A 80 11.86 8.97 -5.60
CA PRO A 80 11.70 8.92 -7.06
C PRO A 80 10.80 7.77 -7.54
N GLY A 81 10.72 6.64 -6.81
CA GLY A 81 9.81 5.55 -7.15
C GLY A 81 8.35 5.96 -7.02
N VAL A 82 7.99 6.64 -5.93
CA VAL A 82 6.64 7.21 -5.76
C VAL A 82 6.34 8.22 -6.86
N VAL A 83 7.27 9.14 -7.14
CA VAL A 83 7.09 10.17 -8.18
C VAL A 83 6.81 9.54 -9.55
N HIS A 84 7.54 8.48 -9.92
CA HIS A 84 7.30 7.75 -11.16
C HIS A 84 5.91 7.09 -11.21
N GLY A 85 5.41 6.58 -10.08
CA GLY A 85 4.10 5.93 -10.01
C GLY A 85 2.90 6.88 -10.09
N LEU A 86 3.08 8.18 -9.85
CA LEU A 86 1.99 9.17 -9.81
C LEU A 86 1.20 9.27 -11.12
N ALA A 87 1.80 8.99 -12.26
CA ALA A 87 1.11 9.04 -13.54
C ALA A 87 -0.08 8.06 -13.60
N GLY A 88 0.11 6.82 -13.14
CA GLY A 88 -0.99 5.85 -13.05
C GLY A 88 -1.99 6.19 -11.96
N LEU A 89 -1.53 6.71 -10.82
CA LEU A 89 -2.41 7.19 -9.74
C LEU A 89 -3.38 8.26 -10.26
N ALA A 90 -2.84 9.29 -10.95
CA ALA A 90 -3.62 10.37 -11.56
C ALA A 90 -4.61 9.83 -12.61
N ASN A 91 -4.16 8.91 -13.47
CA ASN A 91 -5.01 8.32 -14.50
C ASN A 91 -6.14 7.48 -13.89
N ALA A 92 -5.85 6.67 -12.86
CA ALA A 92 -6.87 5.88 -12.15
C ALA A 92 -7.93 6.79 -11.50
N GLN A 93 -7.50 7.89 -10.89
CA GLN A 93 -8.40 8.88 -10.28
C GLN A 93 -9.33 9.53 -11.32
N GLN A 94 -8.81 9.92 -12.49
CA GLN A 94 -9.60 10.57 -13.53
C GLN A 94 -10.59 9.61 -14.22
N ASN A 95 -10.26 8.32 -14.26
CA ASN A 95 -11.10 7.30 -14.87
C ASN A 95 -12.00 6.56 -13.86
N PHE A 96 -11.91 6.90 -12.57
CA PHE A 96 -12.69 6.26 -11.49
C PHE A 96 -12.41 4.76 -11.37
N TRP A 97 -11.16 4.36 -11.56
CA TRP A 97 -10.73 2.99 -11.41
C TRP A 97 -10.11 2.78 -10.03
N PRO A 98 -10.59 1.81 -9.24
CA PRO A 98 -10.04 1.57 -7.92
C PRO A 98 -8.58 1.10 -8.01
N MET A 99 -7.70 1.71 -7.23
CA MET A 99 -6.29 1.39 -7.18
C MET A 99 -5.71 1.80 -5.83
N ILE A 100 -4.81 0.99 -5.27
CA ILE A 100 -4.02 1.35 -4.09
C ILE A 100 -2.55 1.46 -4.52
N MET A 101 -1.96 2.62 -4.31
CA MET A 101 -0.51 2.79 -4.44
C MET A 101 0.11 2.82 -3.04
N ILE A 102 1.12 2.00 -2.83
CA ILE A 102 1.87 1.87 -1.58
C ILE A 102 3.30 2.34 -1.86
N GLY A 103 3.68 3.45 -1.28
CA GLY A 103 5.02 3.99 -1.35
C GLY A 103 5.81 3.67 -0.10
N GLY A 104 7.02 3.15 -0.22
CA GLY A 104 7.95 3.12 0.91
C GLY A 104 8.39 4.52 1.31
N ALA A 105 8.75 4.72 2.56
CA ALA A 105 9.30 5.98 3.04
C ALA A 105 10.48 5.73 3.97
N SER A 106 11.33 6.75 4.15
CA SER A 106 12.39 6.72 5.15
C SER A 106 11.82 6.54 6.56
N PRO A 107 12.62 6.04 7.51
CA PRO A 107 12.16 5.85 8.88
C PRO A 107 11.63 7.14 9.50
N THR A 108 10.54 7.05 10.28
CA THR A 108 9.87 8.22 10.87
C THR A 108 10.79 9.09 11.72
N TYR A 109 11.73 8.48 12.43
CA TYR A 109 12.72 9.19 13.27
C TYR A 109 13.78 9.95 12.46
N GLN A 110 13.83 9.80 11.12
CA GLN A 110 14.73 10.54 10.24
C GLN A 110 14.01 11.63 9.43
N ASN A 111 12.73 11.85 9.65
CA ASN A 111 11.97 12.85 8.92
C ASN A 111 12.57 14.26 9.09
N GLY A 112 12.84 14.92 7.95
CA GLY A 112 13.46 16.23 7.91
C GLY A 112 14.98 16.25 8.04
N MET A 113 15.61 15.08 8.10
CA MET A 113 17.05 14.93 8.26
C MET A 113 17.81 14.71 6.94
N GLY A 114 17.10 14.71 5.80
CA GLY A 114 17.69 14.40 4.49
C GLY A 114 18.02 12.91 4.35
N ALA A 115 17.17 12.04 4.85
CA ALA A 115 17.30 10.60 4.74
C ALA A 115 17.31 10.13 3.27
N PHE A 116 17.79 8.90 3.04
CA PHE A 116 17.82 8.32 1.69
C PHE A 116 16.44 8.31 1.04
N GLN A 117 16.32 8.96 -0.11
CA GLN A 117 15.07 9.09 -0.88
C GLN A 117 13.90 9.70 -0.08
N GLU A 118 14.19 10.53 0.92
CA GLU A 118 13.15 11.27 1.64
C GLU A 118 12.45 12.26 0.69
N GLU A 119 11.10 12.20 0.68
CA GLU A 119 10.27 13.10 -0.12
C GLU A 119 8.91 13.33 0.58
N ARG A 120 8.25 14.43 0.26
CA ARG A 120 6.92 14.76 0.80
C ARG A 120 5.81 13.99 0.09
N GLN A 121 5.87 12.67 0.16
CA GLN A 121 5.11 11.75 -0.70
C GLN A 121 3.60 11.90 -0.55
N VAL A 122 3.09 12.03 0.68
CA VAL A 122 1.66 12.24 0.93
C VAL A 122 1.17 13.54 0.28
N GLN A 123 1.94 14.63 0.41
CA GLN A 123 1.57 15.92 -0.16
C GLN A 123 1.56 15.89 -1.69
N ILE A 124 2.54 15.23 -2.32
CA ILE A 124 2.60 15.16 -3.78
C ILE A 124 1.58 14.16 -4.37
N ALA A 125 1.18 13.13 -3.64
CA ALA A 125 0.17 12.17 -4.07
C ALA A 125 -1.27 12.70 -3.89
N SER A 126 -1.52 13.49 -2.85
CA SER A 126 -2.86 13.97 -2.48
C SER A 126 -3.68 14.59 -3.62
N PRO A 127 -3.11 15.41 -4.54
CA PRO A 127 -3.89 15.99 -5.65
C PRO A 127 -4.39 14.95 -6.67
N PHE A 128 -3.83 13.74 -6.66
CA PHE A 128 -4.05 12.70 -7.66
C PHE A 128 -4.85 11.50 -7.15
N CYS A 129 -5.41 11.58 -5.94
CA CYS A 129 -6.15 10.46 -5.36
C CYS A 129 -7.25 10.94 -4.40
N LYS A 130 -8.15 10.03 -4.02
CA LYS A 130 -9.23 10.30 -3.06
C LYS A 130 -8.75 10.37 -1.62
N PHE A 131 -7.67 9.67 -1.33
CA PHE A 131 -7.13 9.51 0.02
C PHE A 131 -5.63 9.29 -0.08
N ALA A 132 -4.85 10.04 0.70
CA ALA A 132 -3.41 9.87 0.83
C ALA A 132 -3.03 10.01 2.31
N HIS A 133 -2.34 9.01 2.85
CA HIS A 133 -1.98 9.02 4.26
C HIS A 133 -0.70 8.24 4.53
N ALA A 134 0.07 8.69 5.54
CA ALA A 134 1.20 7.93 6.07
C ALA A 134 0.74 7.04 7.22
N VAL A 135 1.14 5.78 7.22
CA VAL A 135 0.88 4.87 8.34
C VAL A 135 1.80 5.22 9.50
N GLU A 136 1.22 5.56 10.63
CA GLU A 136 1.96 6.11 11.78
C GLU A 136 2.40 5.04 12.79
N HIS A 137 1.67 3.91 12.85
CA HIS A 137 1.93 2.84 13.83
C HIS A 137 1.61 1.46 13.25
N VAL A 138 2.41 0.45 13.60
CA VAL A 138 2.27 -0.93 13.11
C VAL A 138 0.88 -1.50 13.38
N HIS A 139 0.35 -1.36 14.61
CA HIS A 139 -0.97 -1.86 14.98
C HIS A 139 -2.14 -1.17 14.25
N ARG A 140 -1.89 -0.04 13.58
CA ARG A 140 -2.90 0.66 12.79
C ARG A 140 -2.92 0.29 11.31
N ILE A 141 -2.01 -0.54 10.85
CA ILE A 141 -1.96 -0.98 9.45
C ILE A 141 -3.32 -1.55 8.99
N PRO A 142 -3.99 -2.46 9.75
CA PRO A 142 -5.28 -2.99 9.34
C PRO A 142 -6.33 -1.91 9.12
N PHE A 143 -6.40 -0.93 10.00
CA PHE A 143 -7.32 0.22 9.86
C PHE A 143 -7.05 1.03 8.58
N TYR A 144 -5.78 1.34 8.28
CA TYR A 144 -5.44 2.14 7.11
C TYR A 144 -5.65 1.37 5.81
N VAL A 145 -5.39 0.07 5.78
CA VAL A 145 -5.67 -0.78 4.61
C VAL A 145 -7.18 -0.88 4.36
N GLU A 146 -7.98 -1.13 5.41
CA GLU A 146 -9.45 -1.12 5.31
C GLU A 146 -9.95 0.23 4.77
N LEU A 147 -9.49 1.34 5.36
CA LEU A 147 -9.89 2.67 4.95
C LEU A 147 -9.50 2.97 3.50
N ALA A 148 -8.28 2.60 3.08
CA ALA A 148 -7.81 2.76 1.72
C ALA A 148 -8.69 1.99 0.72
N VAL A 149 -8.99 0.72 1.00
CA VAL A 149 -9.88 -0.09 0.15
C VAL A 149 -11.27 0.54 0.09
N ARG A 150 -11.85 0.90 1.23
CA ARG A 150 -13.16 1.56 1.29
C ARG A 150 -13.19 2.84 0.46
N GLN A 151 -12.18 3.70 0.61
CA GLN A 151 -12.08 4.94 -0.17
C GLN A 151 -11.89 4.67 -1.67
N SER A 152 -11.21 3.59 -2.04
CA SER A 152 -10.98 3.27 -3.44
C SER A 152 -12.24 2.78 -4.17
N ILE A 153 -13.18 2.12 -3.47
CA ILE A 153 -14.34 1.45 -4.10
C ILE A 153 -15.67 2.13 -3.81
N TYR A 154 -15.89 2.75 -2.64
CA TYR A 154 -17.19 3.30 -2.27
C TYR A 154 -17.48 4.65 -2.93
N GLY A 155 -18.77 4.85 -3.24
CA GLY A 155 -19.25 5.99 -3.99
C GLY A 155 -18.66 6.00 -5.39
N ARG A 156 -18.00 7.10 -5.77
CA ARG A 156 -17.24 7.17 -7.01
C ARG A 156 -15.89 6.50 -6.81
N PRO A 157 -15.57 5.38 -7.46
CA PRO A 157 -14.27 4.71 -7.28
C PRO A 157 -13.10 5.61 -7.67
N GLY A 158 -11.89 5.24 -7.26
CA GLY A 158 -10.70 6.00 -7.61
C GLY A 158 -9.44 5.50 -6.91
N ALA A 159 -8.37 6.24 -7.10
CA ALA A 159 -7.07 5.92 -6.56
C ALA A 159 -6.93 6.34 -5.10
N VAL A 160 -6.09 5.61 -4.36
CA VAL A 160 -5.66 5.96 -3.00
C VAL A 160 -4.16 5.73 -2.84
N TYR A 161 -3.54 6.42 -1.90
CA TYR A 161 -2.12 6.33 -1.59
C TYR A 161 -1.88 6.04 -0.11
N LEU A 162 -1.03 5.07 0.19
CA LEU A 162 -0.51 4.78 1.54
C LEU A 162 1.00 4.92 1.56
N ASP A 163 1.50 5.71 2.50
CA ASP A 163 2.93 5.89 2.76
C ASP A 163 3.37 4.94 3.88
N MET A 164 4.40 4.13 3.62
CA MET A 164 4.87 3.08 4.53
C MET A 164 6.31 3.34 4.95
N PRO A 165 6.52 3.98 6.12
CA PRO A 165 7.87 4.17 6.67
C PRO A 165 8.59 2.85 6.98
N ASP A 166 9.92 2.83 6.81
CA ASP A 166 10.75 1.65 7.02
C ASP A 166 10.62 1.05 8.43
N ASP A 167 10.59 1.89 9.46
CA ASP A 167 10.41 1.47 10.85
C ASP A 167 9.01 0.90 11.13
N ILE A 168 8.01 1.29 10.36
CA ILE A 168 6.66 0.71 10.41
C ILE A 168 6.61 -0.62 9.65
N ILE A 169 7.27 -0.71 8.48
CA ILE A 169 7.35 -1.96 7.69
C ILE A 169 8.02 -3.07 8.51
N ASN A 170 9.12 -2.76 9.18
CA ASN A 170 9.93 -3.70 9.94
C ASN A 170 9.55 -3.79 11.43
N GLY A 171 8.69 -2.90 11.91
CA GLY A 171 8.19 -2.92 13.27
C GLY A 171 7.32 -4.14 13.57
N GLU A 172 7.32 -4.58 14.82
CA GLU A 172 6.55 -5.74 15.27
C GLU A 172 5.45 -5.34 16.25
N VAL A 173 4.37 -6.09 16.25
CA VAL A 173 3.23 -5.96 17.19
C VAL A 173 2.71 -7.35 17.52
N GLU A 174 2.08 -7.51 18.69
CA GLU A 174 1.33 -8.72 18.99
C GLU A 174 0.12 -8.82 18.03
N GLU A 175 -0.08 -9.98 17.44
CA GLU A 175 -1.09 -10.17 16.39
C GLU A 175 -2.52 -9.85 16.87
N GLU A 176 -2.80 -10.09 18.16
CA GLU A 176 -4.09 -9.79 18.77
C GLU A 176 -4.41 -8.28 18.87
N ASP A 177 -3.37 -7.42 18.88
CA ASP A 177 -3.51 -5.97 18.96
C ASP A 177 -3.73 -5.31 17.58
N ALA A 178 -3.65 -6.09 16.50
CA ALA A 178 -3.68 -5.59 15.13
C ALA A 178 -4.74 -6.31 14.28
N VAL A 179 -6.00 -6.20 14.66
CA VAL A 179 -7.12 -6.84 13.97
C VAL A 179 -7.86 -5.86 13.07
N GLY A 180 -8.04 -6.22 11.81
CA GLY A 180 -8.85 -5.48 10.83
C GLY A 180 -10.12 -6.23 10.43
N THR A 181 -11.04 -5.51 9.81
CA THR A 181 -12.28 -6.04 9.23
C THR A 181 -12.24 -5.98 7.71
N ALA A 182 -12.80 -6.97 7.02
CA ALA A 182 -12.93 -6.92 5.57
C ALA A 182 -14.00 -5.90 5.14
N VAL A 183 -13.69 -5.11 4.14
CA VAL A 183 -14.67 -4.27 3.43
C VAL A 183 -15.29 -5.12 2.33
N ILE A 184 -16.59 -5.37 2.41
CA ILE A 184 -17.32 -6.12 1.39
C ILE A 184 -18.07 -5.10 0.55
N PRO A 185 -17.75 -4.94 -0.76
CA PRO A 185 -18.55 -4.10 -1.65
C PRO A 185 -19.95 -4.71 -1.79
N GLU A 186 -20.97 -3.89 -1.67
CA GLU A 186 -22.34 -4.25 -2.03
C GLU A 186 -22.54 -4.20 -3.55
#